data_ffef87d83a6abfad565c225545828b3a
#
_entry.id   ffef87d83a6abfad565c225545828b3a
#
_cell.length_a   1.000
_cell.length_b   1.000
_cell.length_c   1.000
_cell.angle_alpha   90.00
_cell.angle_beta   90.00
_cell.angle_gamma   90.00
#
_symmetry.space_group_name_H-M   'P 1'
#
loop_
_entity.id
_entity.type
_entity.pdbx_description
1 polymer ?
#
loop_
_entity_poly.entity_id
_entity_poly.type
_entity_poly.pdbx_seq_one_letter_code
_entity_poly.pdbx_strand_id
1 'polypeptide(L)'
;MLNDADDRLSAALPPGVLRAAEPRHLDEPRGRYAGTGRMVAAPRNLDEVAAVVRACNAARVGIVPRGGGTGLVAGSVLPAGPLPLPLPLILSLERMAAIRAVWPDEDVLVAEAGATLQQVRDAANAAGRLFPLALASQGTA
;
A
#
# COMPACT_ATOMS: atom_id res chain seq x y z
N MET A 1 6.53 23.54 4.22
CA MET A 1 6.75 23.79 2.77
C MET A 1 6.85 22.44 2.09
N LEU A 2 6.09 22.23 1.02
CA LEU A 2 6.33 21.13 0.08
C LEU A 2 7.71 21.38 -0.55
N ASN A 3 8.47 20.34 -0.83
CA ASN A 3 9.72 20.50 -1.57
C ASN A 3 9.44 20.37 -3.08
N ASP A 4 10.39 20.76 -3.90
CA ASP A 4 10.29 20.69 -5.36
C ASP A 4 9.87 19.31 -5.89
N ALA A 5 10.22 18.21 -5.20
CA ALA A 5 9.81 16.86 -5.59
C ALA A 5 8.33 16.59 -5.29
N ASP A 6 7.81 17.05 -4.15
CA ASP A 6 6.39 16.91 -3.81
C ASP A 6 5.50 17.70 -4.79
N ASP A 7 5.94 18.89 -5.18
CA ASP A 7 5.24 19.74 -6.16
C ASP A 7 5.22 19.07 -7.55
N ARG A 8 6.33 18.46 -7.98
CA ARG A 8 6.40 17.68 -9.23
C ARG A 8 5.47 16.47 -9.19
N LEU A 9 5.45 15.72 -8.07
CA LEU A 9 4.55 14.58 -7.92
C LEU A 9 3.10 15.02 -7.95
N SER A 10 2.75 16.11 -7.25
CA SER A 10 1.38 16.65 -7.24
C SER A 10 0.92 17.09 -8.62
N ALA A 11 1.80 17.68 -9.42
CA ALA A 11 1.48 18.09 -10.79
C ALA A 11 1.36 16.93 -11.78
N ALA A 12 2.07 15.82 -11.52
CA ALA A 12 2.14 14.67 -12.42
C ALA A 12 1.06 13.60 -12.16
N LEU A 13 0.39 13.65 -11.00
CA LEU A 13 -0.55 12.60 -10.58
C LEU A 13 -2.00 13.05 -10.66
N PRO A 14 -2.95 12.12 -10.92
CA PRO A 14 -4.37 12.43 -10.90
C PRO A 14 -4.81 12.98 -9.54
N PRO A 15 -5.82 13.87 -9.50
CA PRO A 15 -6.34 14.42 -8.26
C PRO A 15 -6.79 13.34 -7.27
N GLY A 16 -6.40 13.49 -6.00
CA GLY A 16 -6.78 12.57 -4.92
C GLY A 16 -5.98 11.26 -4.84
N VAL A 17 -4.99 11.06 -5.72
CA VAL A 17 -4.03 9.95 -5.59
C VAL A 17 -3.00 10.28 -4.52
N LEU A 18 -2.45 11.49 -4.54
CA LEU A 18 -1.47 11.97 -3.56
C LEU A 18 -2.16 12.69 -2.42
N ARG A 19 -1.78 12.39 -1.19
CA ARG A 19 -2.31 13.01 0.04
C ARG A 19 -1.24 13.07 1.13
N ALA A 20 -1.49 13.84 2.19
CA ALA A 20 -0.64 13.85 3.38
C ALA A 20 -0.64 12.46 4.06
N ALA A 21 0.51 12.05 4.57
CA ALA A 21 0.60 10.83 5.36
C ALA A 21 -0.07 11.05 6.73
N GLU A 22 -0.84 10.05 7.14
CA GLU A 22 -1.46 9.99 8.47
C GLU A 22 -0.60 9.13 9.42
N PRO A 23 -0.75 9.24 10.75
CA PRO A 23 0.03 8.46 11.71
C PRO A 23 0.04 6.95 11.41
N ARG A 24 -1.12 6.39 11.02
CA ARG A 24 -1.24 4.97 10.67
C ARG A 24 -0.34 4.52 9.51
N HIS A 25 0.14 5.45 8.67
CA HIS A 25 1.07 5.15 7.58
C HIS A 25 2.53 5.12 8.05
N LEU A 26 2.80 5.64 9.25
CA LEU A 26 4.14 5.83 9.79
C LEU A 26 4.50 4.81 10.86
N ASP A 27 3.50 4.14 11.45
CA ASP A 27 3.71 3.25 12.58
C ASP A 27 3.94 1.79 12.15
N GLU A 28 4.82 1.12 12.87
CA GLU A 28 5.00 -0.32 12.84
C GLU A 28 4.22 -0.95 14.02
N PRO A 29 3.53 -2.11 13.83
CA PRO A 29 2.58 -2.64 14.82
C PRO A 29 3.14 -2.88 16.23
N ARG A 30 4.43 -3.11 16.37
CA ARG A 30 5.09 -3.33 17.68
C ARG A 30 5.67 -2.06 18.28
N GLY A 31 5.57 -0.92 17.59
CA GLY A 31 6.15 0.34 18.02
C GLY A 31 7.68 0.35 18.13
N ARG A 32 8.37 -0.61 17.51
CA ARG A 32 9.84 -0.68 17.54
C ARG A 32 10.49 0.31 16.58
N TYR A 33 9.78 0.69 15.56
CA TYR A 33 10.24 1.61 14.51
C TYR A 33 9.23 2.74 14.40
N ALA A 34 9.63 3.93 14.80
CA ALA A 34 8.90 5.14 14.47
C ALA A 34 9.22 5.52 13.01
N GLY A 35 8.19 5.65 12.22
CA GLY A 35 8.34 6.04 10.83
C GLY A 35 8.32 7.55 10.64
N THR A 36 8.84 7.97 9.49
CA THR A 36 8.69 9.33 8.98
C THR A 36 8.10 9.29 7.58
N GLY A 37 7.54 10.39 7.14
CA GLY A 37 6.97 10.50 5.80
C GLY A 37 6.00 11.66 5.76
N ARG A 38 5.91 12.33 4.60
CA ARG A 38 5.02 13.47 4.44
C ARG A 38 3.84 13.16 3.53
N MET A 39 4.08 12.33 2.51
CA MET A 39 3.11 12.06 1.47
C MET A 39 2.87 10.56 1.30
N VAL A 40 1.63 10.21 1.00
CA VAL A 40 1.21 8.88 0.60
C VAL A 40 0.46 8.95 -0.72
N ALA A 41 0.81 8.06 -1.64
CA ALA A 41 0.00 7.81 -2.82
C ALA A 41 -0.93 6.62 -2.55
N ALA A 42 -2.22 6.81 -2.80
CA ALA A 42 -3.24 5.78 -2.63
C ALA A 42 -4.02 5.57 -3.94
N PRO A 43 -3.45 4.86 -4.91
CA PRO A 43 -4.07 4.56 -6.19
C PRO A 43 -5.29 3.65 -6.03
N ARG A 44 -6.23 3.73 -7.00
CA ARG A 44 -7.45 2.92 -7.05
C ARG A 44 -7.39 1.80 -8.07
N ASN A 45 -6.41 1.86 -8.97
CA ASN A 45 -6.29 0.93 -10.09
C ASN A 45 -4.85 0.88 -10.60
N LEU A 46 -4.60 -0.04 -11.53
CA LEU A 46 -3.28 -0.28 -12.10
C LEU A 46 -2.72 0.94 -12.86
N ASP A 47 -3.57 1.71 -13.54
CA ASP A 47 -3.12 2.88 -14.31
C ASP A 47 -2.62 3.98 -13.37
N GLU A 48 -3.31 4.20 -12.25
CA GLU A 48 -2.86 5.12 -11.21
C GLU A 48 -1.55 4.64 -10.55
N VAL A 49 -1.38 3.33 -10.28
CA VAL A 49 -0.10 2.77 -9.80
C VAL A 49 1.01 3.04 -10.81
N ALA A 50 0.77 2.76 -12.08
CA ALA A 50 1.76 3.00 -13.13
C ALA A 50 2.12 4.49 -13.27
N ALA A 51 1.14 5.39 -13.11
CA ALA A 51 1.38 6.83 -13.08
C ALA A 51 2.28 7.23 -11.88
N VAL A 52 2.00 6.71 -10.68
CA VAL A 52 2.82 6.94 -9.48
C VAL A 52 4.25 6.48 -9.71
N VAL A 53 4.45 5.25 -10.21
CA VAL A 53 5.80 4.71 -10.46
C VAL A 53 6.56 5.56 -11.48
N ARG A 54 5.92 5.96 -12.58
CA ARG A 54 6.54 6.83 -13.59
C ARG A 54 6.92 8.20 -13.03
N ALA A 55 6.01 8.82 -12.27
CA ALA A 55 6.26 10.13 -11.67
C ALA A 55 7.42 10.08 -10.65
N CYS A 56 7.43 9.06 -9.77
CA CYS A 56 8.50 8.86 -8.81
C CYS A 56 9.85 8.60 -9.49
N ASN A 57 9.88 7.79 -10.56
CA ASN A 57 11.09 7.54 -11.32
C ASN A 57 11.64 8.83 -11.96
N ALA A 58 10.77 9.63 -12.58
CA ALA A 58 11.15 10.91 -13.18
C ALA A 58 11.67 11.92 -12.14
N ALA A 59 11.04 11.95 -10.97
CA ALA A 59 11.43 12.83 -9.85
C ALA A 59 12.59 12.27 -9.00
N ARG A 60 13.09 11.05 -9.29
CA ARG A 60 14.09 10.33 -8.48
C ARG A 60 13.66 10.14 -7.03
N VAL A 61 12.37 9.93 -6.81
CA VAL A 61 11.77 9.66 -5.49
C VAL A 61 11.67 8.15 -5.28
N GLY A 62 12.20 7.63 -4.18
CA GLY A 62 12.04 6.24 -3.79
C GLY A 62 10.58 5.92 -3.45
N ILE A 63 10.18 4.65 -3.56
CA ILE A 63 8.83 4.18 -3.21
C ILE A 63 8.94 3.14 -2.11
N VAL A 64 8.13 3.30 -1.05
CA VAL A 64 7.93 2.30 0.00
C VAL A 64 6.51 1.76 -0.11
N PRO A 65 6.32 0.52 -0.61
CA PRO A 65 4.99 -0.06 -0.72
C PRO A 65 4.45 -0.44 0.66
N ARG A 66 3.15 -0.18 0.87
CA ARG A 66 2.44 -0.50 2.10
C ARG A 66 1.07 -1.12 1.78
N GLY A 67 0.85 -2.33 2.28
CA GLY A 67 -0.46 -2.96 2.39
C GLY A 67 -1.11 -2.55 3.72
N GLY A 68 -1.55 -3.52 4.53
CA GLY A 68 -2.12 -3.26 5.86
C GLY A 68 -1.13 -2.80 6.94
N GLY A 69 0.15 -2.73 6.63
CA GLY A 69 1.18 -2.31 7.58
C GLY A 69 1.46 -3.31 8.70
N THR A 70 1.08 -4.56 8.54
CA THR A 70 1.21 -5.62 9.56
C THR A 70 2.58 -6.28 9.63
N GLY A 71 3.49 -5.92 8.72
CA GLY A 71 4.85 -6.44 8.68
C GLY A 71 5.67 -6.01 9.90
N LEU A 72 6.47 -6.94 10.44
CA LEU A 72 7.18 -6.77 11.72
C LEU A 72 8.67 -6.48 11.54
N VAL A 73 9.11 -6.25 10.30
CA VAL A 73 10.52 -6.03 9.95
C VAL A 73 10.75 -4.64 9.32
N ALA A 74 9.84 -3.72 9.56
CA ALA A 74 9.85 -2.33 9.11
C ALA A 74 9.91 -2.10 7.58
N GLY A 75 9.67 -3.13 6.76
CA GLY A 75 9.72 -3.02 5.30
C GLY A 75 8.66 -2.10 4.68
N SER A 76 7.59 -1.78 5.42
CA SER A 76 6.51 -0.89 5.02
C SER A 76 6.55 0.48 5.69
N VAL A 77 7.63 0.80 6.42
CA VAL A 77 7.81 2.03 7.19
C VAL A 77 9.10 2.71 6.74
N LEU A 78 9.06 4.03 6.62
CA LEU A 78 10.28 4.83 6.44
C LEU A 78 10.87 5.07 7.83
N PRO A 79 12.03 4.51 8.18
CA PRO A 79 12.62 4.69 9.51
C PRO A 79 12.95 6.16 9.77
N ALA A 80 12.82 6.58 11.02
CA ALA A 80 13.31 7.89 11.43
C ALA A 80 14.84 7.93 11.36
N GLY A 81 15.41 9.01 10.81
CA GLY A 81 16.85 9.19 10.68
C GLY A 81 17.23 9.96 9.42
N PRO A 82 18.52 10.03 9.09
CA PRO A 82 18.98 10.67 7.87
C PRO A 82 18.54 9.84 6.67
N LEU A 83 17.48 10.30 5.99
CA LEU A 83 16.99 9.71 4.75
C LEU A 83 17.56 10.46 3.54
N PRO A 84 17.75 9.76 2.41
CA PRO A 84 18.12 10.44 1.17
C PRO A 84 17.04 11.44 0.77
N LEU A 85 17.44 12.58 0.23
CA LEU A 85 16.50 13.53 -0.36
C LEU A 85 16.45 13.32 -1.87
N PRO A 86 15.26 13.42 -2.48
CA PRO A 86 13.95 13.65 -1.87
C PRO A 86 13.46 12.46 -1.01
N LEU A 87 12.65 12.75 0.00
CA LEU A 87 12.09 11.69 0.86
C LEU A 87 11.28 10.68 0.03
N PRO A 88 11.41 9.37 0.29
CA PRO A 88 10.59 8.38 -0.35
C PRO A 88 9.10 8.60 -0.16
N LEU A 89 8.30 8.21 -1.16
CA LEU A 89 6.85 8.23 -1.14
C LEU A 89 6.31 6.89 -0.60
N ILE A 90 5.33 6.93 0.30
CA ILE A 90 4.61 5.74 0.72
C ILE A 90 3.56 5.42 -0.36
N LEU A 91 3.57 4.21 -0.89
CA LEU A 91 2.56 3.71 -1.83
C LEU A 91 1.60 2.78 -1.09
N SER A 92 0.43 3.30 -0.71
CA SER A 92 -0.62 2.52 -0.06
C SER A 92 -1.52 1.86 -1.10
N LEU A 93 -1.69 0.54 -1.01
CA LEU A 93 -2.56 -0.22 -1.89
C LEU A 93 -3.96 -0.45 -1.31
N GLU A 94 -4.28 0.16 -0.17
CA GLU A 94 -5.55 -0.02 0.56
C GLU A 94 -6.82 0.21 -0.26
N ARG A 95 -6.75 1.01 -1.34
CA ARG A 95 -7.88 1.33 -2.22
C ARG A 95 -8.08 0.31 -3.35
N MET A 96 -7.14 -0.60 -3.53
CA MET A 96 -7.19 -1.68 -4.50
C MET A 96 -7.51 -2.98 -3.76
N ALA A 97 -8.77 -3.15 -3.34
CA ALA A 97 -9.21 -4.22 -2.42
C ALA A 97 -10.25 -5.16 -3.02
N ALA A 98 -10.42 -5.17 -4.34
CA ALA A 98 -11.40 -6.01 -4.99
C ALA A 98 -10.96 -7.49 -5.06
N ILE A 99 -11.91 -8.41 -4.84
CA ILE A 99 -11.79 -9.80 -5.26
C ILE A 99 -12.19 -9.83 -6.73
N ARG A 100 -11.24 -10.05 -7.62
CA ARG A 100 -11.42 -9.93 -9.08
C ARG A 100 -12.09 -11.15 -9.70
N ALA A 101 -11.75 -12.34 -9.21
CA ALA A 101 -12.30 -13.60 -9.69
C ALA A 101 -12.13 -14.72 -8.68
N VAL A 102 -13.05 -15.70 -8.73
CA VAL A 102 -12.94 -16.95 -8.01
C VAL A 102 -13.29 -18.09 -8.99
N TRP A 103 -12.40 -19.06 -9.12
CA TRP A 103 -12.59 -20.27 -9.93
C TRP A 103 -12.55 -21.48 -8.99
N PRO A 104 -13.72 -21.92 -8.47
CA PRO A 104 -13.77 -22.98 -7.48
C PRO A 104 -13.24 -24.32 -8.00
N ASP A 105 -13.44 -24.63 -9.26
CA ASP A 105 -13.00 -25.89 -9.85
C ASP A 105 -11.48 -25.98 -10.01
N GLU A 106 -10.81 -24.84 -10.02
CA GLU A 106 -9.35 -24.73 -10.11
C GLU A 106 -8.70 -24.43 -8.75
N ASP A 107 -9.51 -24.22 -7.70
CA ASP A 107 -9.08 -23.75 -6.38
C ASP A 107 -8.26 -22.43 -6.43
N VAL A 108 -8.63 -21.53 -7.37
CA VAL A 108 -7.93 -20.27 -7.61
C VAL A 108 -8.82 -19.09 -7.27
N LEU A 109 -8.22 -18.08 -6.65
CA LEU A 109 -8.82 -16.77 -6.38
C LEU A 109 -7.82 -15.67 -6.77
N VAL A 110 -8.31 -14.63 -7.43
CA VAL A 110 -7.52 -13.43 -7.75
C VAL A 110 -8.06 -12.25 -6.96
N ALA A 111 -7.22 -11.70 -6.10
CA ALA A 111 -7.51 -10.51 -5.30
C ALA A 111 -6.54 -9.38 -5.63
N GLU A 112 -6.97 -8.15 -5.46
CA GLU A 112 -6.08 -6.99 -5.49
C GLU A 112 -5.23 -6.92 -4.22
N ALA A 113 -4.07 -6.27 -4.31
CA ALA A 113 -3.05 -6.28 -3.26
C ALA A 113 -3.44 -5.56 -1.95
N GLY A 114 -4.53 -4.81 -1.95
CA GLY A 114 -5.11 -4.20 -0.75
C GLY A 114 -6.29 -4.98 -0.16
N ALA A 115 -6.66 -6.13 -0.74
CA ALA A 115 -7.70 -6.98 -0.17
C ALA A 115 -7.22 -7.58 1.16
N THR A 116 -8.10 -7.56 2.15
CA THR A 116 -7.78 -8.14 3.46
C THR A 116 -7.87 -9.67 3.42
N LEU A 117 -7.14 -10.33 4.33
CA LEU A 117 -7.24 -11.78 4.49
C LEU A 117 -8.68 -12.23 4.77
N GLN A 118 -9.45 -11.43 5.52
CA GLN A 118 -10.85 -11.72 5.79
C GLN A 118 -11.69 -11.72 4.50
N GLN A 119 -11.52 -10.73 3.62
CA GLN A 119 -12.23 -10.68 2.33
C GLN A 119 -11.89 -11.89 1.45
N VAL A 120 -10.63 -12.32 1.44
CA VAL A 120 -10.20 -13.52 0.68
C VAL A 120 -10.88 -14.77 1.23
N ARG A 121 -10.93 -14.93 2.56
CA ARG A 121 -11.60 -16.06 3.21
C ARG A 121 -13.10 -16.08 2.95
N ASP A 122 -13.75 -14.92 3.07
CA ASP A 122 -15.19 -14.81 2.84
C ASP A 122 -15.55 -15.17 1.39
N ALA A 123 -14.75 -14.72 0.44
CA ALA A 123 -14.93 -15.07 -0.97
C ALA A 123 -14.70 -16.56 -1.25
N ALA A 124 -13.69 -17.17 -0.65
CA ALA A 124 -13.46 -18.61 -0.75
C ALA A 124 -14.61 -19.43 -0.12
N ASN A 125 -15.05 -19.05 1.07
CA ASN A 125 -16.17 -19.68 1.76
C ASN A 125 -17.48 -19.59 0.95
N ALA A 126 -17.77 -18.43 0.38
CA ALA A 126 -18.93 -18.23 -0.48
C ALA A 126 -18.92 -19.13 -1.72
N ALA A 127 -17.74 -19.51 -2.19
CA ALA A 127 -17.54 -20.45 -3.29
C ALA A 127 -17.44 -21.93 -2.85
N GLY A 128 -17.70 -22.23 -1.59
CA GLY A 128 -17.60 -23.61 -1.04
C GLY A 128 -16.15 -24.11 -0.92
N ARG A 129 -15.20 -23.19 -0.78
CA ARG A 129 -13.77 -23.48 -0.64
C ARG A 129 -13.22 -22.92 0.65
N LEU A 130 -12.10 -23.45 1.11
CA LEU A 130 -11.39 -23.00 2.30
C LEU A 130 -10.07 -22.33 1.89
N PHE A 131 -9.86 -21.08 2.34
CA PHE A 131 -8.54 -20.45 2.31
C PHE A 131 -7.80 -20.76 3.61
N PRO A 132 -6.79 -21.67 3.64
CA PRO A 132 -6.29 -22.28 4.88
C PRO A 132 -5.30 -21.39 5.65
N LEU A 133 -4.89 -20.25 5.11
CA LEU A 133 -3.93 -19.38 5.77
C LEU A 133 -4.54 -18.71 7.01
N ALA A 134 -3.94 -18.93 8.17
CA ALA A 134 -4.29 -18.27 9.43
C ALA A 134 -3.16 -17.33 9.86
N LEU A 135 -3.42 -16.03 9.85
CA LEU A 135 -2.50 -15.00 10.35
C LEU A 135 -3.13 -14.30 11.56
N ALA A 136 -2.27 -13.72 12.41
CA ALA A 136 -2.71 -12.94 13.57
C ALA A 136 -3.51 -11.68 13.15
N SER A 137 -3.11 -11.04 12.04
CA SER A 137 -3.82 -9.91 11.44
C SER A 137 -4.79 -10.41 10.38
N GLN A 138 -6.08 -10.24 10.58
CA GLN A 138 -7.12 -10.71 9.66
C GLN A 138 -7.87 -9.56 8.98
N GLY A 139 -8.00 -8.43 9.66
CA GLY A 139 -8.74 -7.25 9.19
C GLY A 139 -7.91 -6.23 8.39
N THR A 140 -6.64 -6.51 8.13
CA THR A 140 -5.74 -5.66 7.33
C THR A 140 -5.03 -6.50 6.27
N ALA A 141 -4.67 -5.88 5.17
CA ALA A 141 -3.99 -6.53 4.06
C ALA A 141 -2.49 -6.77 4.35
#